data_f2581bb48d4d889f3284f7bac4ef16d9
#
_entry.id   f2581bb48d4d889f3284f7bac4ef16d9
#
_cell.length_a   1.000
_cell.length_b   1.000
_cell.length_c   1.000
_cell.angle_alpha   90.00
_cell.angle_beta   90.00
_cell.angle_gamma   90.00
#
_symmetry.space_group_name_H-M   'P 1'
#
loop_
_entity.id
_entity.type
_entity.pdbx_description
1 polymer ?
#
loop_
_entity_poly.entity_id
_entity_poly.type
_entity_poly.pdbx_seq_one_letter_code
_entity_poly.pdbx_strand_id
1 'polypeptide(L)'
;MAALLQCVAVKILVMGGTRFVGKPLVARLQAQGHALTLFTRGRNALPEGVEHLSGDRSSSEGLSPLEGRQFDVIVDSSGRKLEDSRRVVEITGAPSHRFVYVSSAGVYAGSELWPLDETAATDPNSRHAGKADTEAWLRSEGIPFTSFRPTYIYGPGNYNPVERWFFDRITHDRPVPLPGDGSTITQLGHVDDLAEAMARCIDVEAAANRIYNCSGKQGITFRGLIRAAAVACGKDPDAVELRPFDPSGLDPKARKAFPLRLNHFLTD
;
A
#
# COMPACT_ATOMS: atom_id res chain seq x y z
N MET A 1 5.86 14.39 31.76
CA MET A 1 7.10 14.44 30.96
C MET A 1 7.14 13.19 30.13
N ALA A 2 6.77 13.23 28.85
CA ALA A 2 6.96 12.12 27.94
C ALA A 2 8.45 12.03 27.63
N ALA A 3 9.08 10.90 27.99
CA ALA A 3 10.44 10.62 27.56
C ALA A 3 10.44 10.59 26.02
N LEU A 4 11.14 11.52 25.40
CA LEU A 4 11.51 11.43 24.01
C LEU A 4 12.38 10.16 23.88
N LEU A 5 11.79 9.06 23.40
CA LEU A 5 12.55 7.92 22.93
C LEU A 5 13.50 8.49 21.87
N GLN A 6 14.77 8.58 22.18
CA GLN A 6 15.79 8.91 21.19
C GLN A 6 15.80 7.76 20.18
N CYS A 7 15.29 8.02 19.00
CA CYS A 7 15.35 7.10 17.87
C CYS A 7 16.83 6.84 17.57
N VAL A 8 17.27 5.60 17.68
CA VAL A 8 18.64 5.23 17.29
C VAL A 8 18.69 5.23 15.78
N ALA A 9 19.61 6.00 15.20
CA ALA A 9 19.81 6.03 13.77
C ALA A 9 20.20 4.64 13.25
N VAL A 10 19.41 4.08 12.33
CA VAL A 10 19.63 2.77 11.73
C VAL A 10 19.85 2.89 10.22
N LYS A 11 20.52 1.88 9.63
CA LYS A 11 20.71 1.78 8.17
C LYS A 11 19.50 1.12 7.54
N ILE A 12 18.80 1.84 6.67
CA ILE A 12 17.56 1.38 6.04
C ILE A 12 17.75 1.25 4.54
N LEU A 13 17.51 0.05 4.00
CA LEU A 13 17.32 -0.16 2.58
C LEU A 13 15.84 0.04 2.22
N VAL A 14 15.54 0.93 1.28
CA VAL A 14 14.20 1.11 0.73
C VAL A 14 14.15 0.59 -0.71
N MET A 15 13.46 -0.52 -0.93
CA MET A 15 13.18 -1.04 -2.27
C MET A 15 12.07 -0.22 -2.92
N GLY A 16 12.45 0.81 -3.67
CA GLY A 16 11.58 1.85 -4.23
C GLY A 16 11.84 3.23 -3.63
N GLY A 17 10.81 3.88 -3.06
CA GLY A 17 10.96 5.16 -2.33
C GLY A 17 10.72 6.43 -3.16
N THR A 18 10.77 6.37 -4.50
CA THR A 18 10.71 7.58 -5.34
C THR A 18 9.31 7.91 -5.87
N ARG A 19 8.28 7.12 -5.54
CA ARG A 19 6.91 7.30 -6.03
C ARG A 19 5.91 7.10 -4.92
N PHE A 20 4.76 7.76 -5.02
CA PHE A 20 3.55 7.59 -4.21
C PHE A 20 3.86 7.36 -2.71
N VAL A 21 3.54 6.18 -2.14
CA VAL A 21 3.80 5.83 -0.73
C VAL A 21 5.27 6.01 -0.33
N GLY A 22 6.19 5.74 -1.27
CA GLY A 22 7.62 5.86 -1.00
C GLY A 22 8.07 7.27 -0.70
N LYS A 23 7.48 8.30 -1.33
CA LYS A 23 7.87 9.70 -1.11
C LYS A 23 7.65 10.18 0.33
N PRO A 24 6.41 10.13 0.88
CA PRO A 24 6.17 10.53 2.25
C PRO A 24 6.87 9.62 3.27
N LEU A 25 7.05 8.33 2.96
CA LEU A 25 7.81 7.42 3.81
C LEU A 25 9.28 7.84 3.91
N VAL A 26 9.95 8.05 2.78
CA VAL A 26 11.38 8.47 2.77
C VAL A 26 11.56 9.78 3.51
N ALA A 27 10.68 10.77 3.30
CA ALA A 27 10.73 12.04 4.01
C ALA A 27 10.61 11.87 5.55
N ARG A 28 9.74 10.97 6.01
CA ARG A 28 9.59 10.66 7.44
C ARG A 28 10.83 9.98 8.02
N LEU A 29 11.35 8.97 7.33
CA LEU A 29 12.54 8.25 7.78
C LEU A 29 13.78 9.17 7.84
N GLN A 30 13.91 10.10 6.89
CA GLN A 30 14.96 11.14 6.94
C GLN A 30 14.77 12.08 8.13
N ALA A 31 13.54 12.53 8.39
CA ALA A 31 13.23 13.39 9.53
C ALA A 31 13.51 12.71 10.89
N GLN A 32 13.44 11.37 10.94
CA GLN A 32 13.82 10.57 12.10
C GLN A 32 15.34 10.36 12.23
N GLY A 33 16.13 10.82 11.25
CA GLY A 33 17.59 10.75 11.29
C GLY A 33 18.20 9.41 10.85
N HIS A 34 17.44 8.54 10.16
CA HIS A 34 17.96 7.28 9.66
C HIS A 34 18.87 7.46 8.44
N ALA A 35 19.82 6.54 8.26
CA ALA A 35 20.67 6.48 7.08
C ALA A 35 19.96 5.67 5.98
N LEU A 36 19.56 6.32 4.88
CA LEU A 36 18.75 5.72 3.84
C LEU A 36 19.55 5.37 2.59
N THR A 37 19.38 4.14 2.13
CA THR A 37 19.80 3.68 0.80
C THR A 37 18.55 3.35 -0.01
N LEU A 38 18.30 4.04 -1.11
CA LEU A 38 17.21 3.74 -2.03
C LEU A 38 17.70 2.86 -3.15
N PHE A 39 17.03 1.72 -3.36
CA PHE A 39 17.27 0.88 -4.53
C PHE A 39 16.16 1.07 -5.55
N THR A 40 16.47 1.64 -6.71
CA THR A 40 15.51 1.93 -7.77
C THR A 40 16.13 1.82 -9.16
N ARG A 41 15.30 1.83 -10.19
CA ARG A 41 15.77 1.87 -11.60
C ARG A 41 16.22 3.25 -12.07
N GLY A 42 16.34 4.25 -11.20
CA GLY A 42 16.83 5.59 -11.52
C GLY A 42 15.92 6.43 -12.43
N ARG A 43 14.61 6.09 -12.56
CA ARG A 43 13.69 6.75 -13.51
C ARG A 43 13.02 8.01 -12.97
N ASN A 44 13.10 8.26 -11.67
CA ASN A 44 12.47 9.39 -11.01
C ASN A 44 13.51 10.19 -10.24
N ALA A 45 13.21 11.47 -9.98
CA ALA A 45 14.06 12.31 -9.15
C ALA A 45 14.24 11.68 -7.74
N LEU A 46 15.44 11.77 -7.24
CA LEU A 46 15.84 11.27 -5.94
C LEU A 46 15.67 12.38 -4.88
N PRO A 47 15.27 12.05 -3.66
CA PRO A 47 15.35 12.97 -2.55
C PRO A 47 16.82 13.33 -2.25
N GLU A 48 17.07 14.54 -1.75
CA GLU A 48 18.39 14.90 -1.27
C GLU A 48 18.78 14.12 -0.02
N GLY A 49 20.08 13.92 0.21
CA GLY A 49 20.59 13.30 1.43
C GLY A 49 20.35 11.78 1.54
N VAL A 50 19.99 11.10 0.46
CA VAL A 50 19.89 9.64 0.41
C VAL A 50 20.98 9.03 -0.46
N GLU A 51 21.48 7.87 -0.08
CA GLU A 51 22.29 7.05 -0.98
C GLU A 51 21.38 6.40 -2.02
N HIS A 52 21.81 6.34 -3.27
CA HIS A 52 21.06 5.70 -4.34
C HIS A 52 21.88 4.58 -4.99
N LEU A 53 21.27 3.41 -5.09
CA LEU A 53 21.75 2.28 -5.86
C LEU A 53 20.77 2.01 -7.01
N SER A 54 21.30 2.03 -8.23
CA SER A 54 20.48 1.78 -9.42
C SER A 54 20.54 0.32 -9.80
N GLY A 55 19.37 -0.30 -10.04
CA GLY A 55 19.28 -1.67 -10.48
C GLY A 55 17.87 -2.15 -10.71
N ASP A 56 17.71 -3.37 -11.18
CA ASP A 56 16.41 -4.03 -11.38
C ASP A 56 16.26 -5.22 -10.46
N ARG A 57 15.27 -5.19 -9.57
CA ARG A 57 14.99 -6.26 -8.61
C ARG A 57 14.50 -7.57 -9.23
N SER A 58 14.16 -7.56 -10.51
CA SER A 58 13.59 -8.73 -11.19
C SER A 58 14.61 -9.85 -11.47
N SER A 59 15.91 -9.56 -11.29
CA SER A 59 16.98 -10.54 -11.45
C SER A 59 18.05 -10.36 -10.35
N SER A 60 18.78 -11.44 -10.04
CA SER A 60 19.91 -11.38 -9.11
C SER A 60 21.02 -10.46 -9.61
N GLU A 61 21.30 -10.48 -10.91
CA GLU A 61 22.25 -9.62 -11.58
C GLU A 61 21.90 -8.13 -11.43
N GLY A 62 20.61 -7.80 -11.56
CA GLY A 62 20.12 -6.44 -11.33
C GLY A 62 20.20 -5.98 -9.88
N LEU A 63 20.33 -6.91 -8.92
CA LEU A 63 20.51 -6.63 -7.50
C LEU A 63 21.99 -6.55 -7.09
N SER A 64 22.96 -6.83 -7.99
CA SER A 64 24.39 -6.82 -7.68
C SER A 64 24.89 -5.56 -6.94
N PRO A 65 24.33 -4.34 -7.12
CA PRO A 65 24.75 -3.19 -6.33
C PRO A 65 24.50 -3.33 -4.82
N LEU A 66 23.71 -4.33 -4.39
CA LEU A 66 23.46 -4.64 -2.98
C LEU A 66 24.41 -5.68 -2.39
N GLU A 67 25.27 -6.32 -3.20
CA GLU A 67 26.20 -7.34 -2.73
C GLU A 67 27.15 -6.81 -1.64
N GLY A 68 27.30 -7.61 -0.57
CA GLY A 68 28.14 -7.27 0.57
C GLY A 68 27.62 -6.16 1.48
N ARG A 69 26.42 -5.64 1.21
CA ARG A 69 25.78 -4.62 2.04
C ARG A 69 24.86 -5.25 3.07
N GLN A 70 24.87 -4.69 4.26
CA GLN A 70 24.00 -5.10 5.37
C GLN A 70 23.17 -3.91 5.86
N PHE A 71 21.92 -4.19 6.20
CA PHE A 71 20.95 -3.19 6.65
C PHE A 71 20.28 -3.65 7.94
N ASP A 72 20.02 -2.69 8.83
CA ASP A 72 19.25 -2.95 10.04
C ASP A 72 17.77 -3.12 9.71
N VAL A 73 17.29 -2.36 8.74
CA VAL A 73 15.90 -2.41 8.28
C VAL A 73 15.88 -2.52 6.76
N ILE A 74 15.00 -3.38 6.25
CA ILE A 74 14.65 -3.44 4.83
C ILE A 74 13.19 -3.05 4.68
N VAL A 75 12.90 -2.01 3.90
CA VAL A 75 11.53 -1.61 3.55
C VAL A 75 11.24 -2.04 2.12
N ASP A 76 10.36 -3.01 1.95
CA ASP A 76 9.95 -3.45 0.62
C ASP A 76 8.53 -2.94 0.26
N SER A 77 8.50 -1.80 -0.41
CA SER A 77 7.27 -1.18 -0.90
C SER A 77 6.90 -1.59 -2.33
N SER A 78 7.71 -2.41 -2.98
CA SER A 78 7.58 -2.70 -4.41
C SER A 78 7.51 -4.19 -4.77
N GLY A 79 7.76 -5.11 -3.83
CA GLY A 79 7.64 -6.55 -4.01
C GLY A 79 6.21 -7.00 -4.27
N ARG A 80 6.00 -7.84 -5.27
CA ARG A 80 4.69 -8.38 -5.66
C ARG A 80 4.59 -9.89 -5.50
N LYS A 81 5.71 -10.56 -5.61
CA LYS A 81 5.86 -12.01 -5.50
C LYS A 81 6.87 -12.33 -4.42
N LEU A 82 6.80 -13.52 -3.86
CA LEU A 82 7.77 -14.01 -2.88
C LEU A 82 9.23 -13.85 -3.35
N GLU A 83 9.50 -14.22 -4.60
CA GLU A 83 10.85 -14.17 -5.17
C GLU A 83 11.44 -12.77 -5.21
N ASP A 84 10.57 -11.75 -5.31
CA ASP A 84 11.02 -10.35 -5.31
C ASP A 84 11.69 -9.99 -3.98
N SER A 85 11.11 -10.38 -2.84
CA SER A 85 11.62 -10.10 -1.50
C SER A 85 12.70 -11.10 -1.08
N ARG A 86 12.54 -12.37 -1.46
CA ARG A 86 13.54 -13.43 -1.18
C ARG A 86 14.90 -13.07 -1.76
N ARG A 87 14.99 -12.68 -3.04
CA ARG A 87 16.27 -12.29 -3.66
C ARG A 87 16.96 -11.13 -2.96
N VAL A 88 16.20 -10.17 -2.44
CA VAL A 88 16.79 -9.06 -1.67
C VAL A 88 17.46 -9.60 -0.41
N VAL A 89 16.78 -10.48 0.34
CA VAL A 89 17.32 -11.07 1.55
C VAL A 89 18.50 -12.02 1.25
N GLU A 90 18.45 -12.78 0.16
CA GLU A 90 19.55 -13.66 -0.27
C GLU A 90 20.85 -12.87 -0.55
N ILE A 91 20.74 -11.66 -1.08
CA ILE A 91 21.91 -10.84 -1.46
C ILE A 91 22.43 -9.95 -0.32
N THR A 92 21.51 -9.45 0.56
CA THR A 92 21.87 -8.54 1.66
C THR A 92 22.00 -9.24 3.03
N GLY A 93 21.52 -10.47 3.14
CA GLY A 93 21.19 -11.09 4.41
C GLY A 93 19.85 -10.58 4.97
N ALA A 94 19.33 -11.28 5.98
CA ALA A 94 18.16 -10.81 6.72
C ALA A 94 18.49 -9.51 7.48
N PRO A 95 17.54 -8.55 7.57
CA PRO A 95 17.78 -7.34 8.36
C PRO A 95 17.90 -7.67 9.84
N SER A 96 18.83 -7.01 10.53
CA SER A 96 19.09 -7.27 11.95
C SER A 96 17.94 -6.85 12.87
N HIS A 97 17.11 -5.89 12.41
CA HIS A 97 16.03 -5.32 13.21
C HIS A 97 14.63 -5.58 12.63
N ARG A 98 14.37 -5.23 11.37
CA ARG A 98 13.01 -5.33 10.82
C ARG A 98 12.94 -5.41 9.30
N PHE A 99 12.08 -6.29 8.78
CA PHE A 99 11.61 -6.26 7.41
C PHE A 99 10.22 -5.61 7.35
N VAL A 100 10.10 -4.39 6.82
CA VAL A 100 8.83 -3.67 6.67
C VAL A 100 8.28 -3.94 5.27
N TYR A 101 7.12 -4.56 5.20
CA TYR A 101 6.56 -5.01 3.93
C TYR A 101 5.22 -4.36 3.59
N VAL A 102 5.09 -3.86 2.36
CA VAL A 102 3.80 -3.41 1.83
C VAL A 102 3.11 -4.56 1.12
N SER A 103 2.25 -5.24 1.85
CA SER A 103 1.34 -6.26 1.35
C SER A 103 0.10 -5.63 0.67
N SER A 104 -1.06 -6.20 0.83
CA SER A 104 -2.33 -5.68 0.31
C SER A 104 -3.50 -6.39 0.98
N ALA A 105 -4.55 -5.68 1.36
CA ALA A 105 -5.82 -6.29 1.72
C ALA A 105 -6.45 -7.08 0.56
N GLY A 106 -5.93 -6.89 -0.65
CA GLY A 106 -6.29 -7.70 -1.82
C GLY A 106 -5.94 -9.19 -1.72
N VAL A 107 -5.21 -9.62 -0.69
CA VAL A 107 -4.91 -11.04 -0.42
C VAL A 107 -6.11 -11.81 0.13
N TYR A 108 -7.07 -11.12 0.75
CA TYR A 108 -8.21 -11.77 1.40
C TYR A 108 -9.13 -12.48 0.41
N ALA A 109 -9.61 -13.64 0.81
CA ALA A 109 -10.71 -14.36 0.16
C ALA A 109 -12.03 -13.57 0.27
N GLY A 110 -13.00 -13.95 -0.56
CA GLY A 110 -14.36 -13.45 -0.41
C GLY A 110 -14.94 -13.83 0.95
N SER A 111 -15.71 -12.92 1.56
CA SER A 111 -16.34 -13.13 2.84
C SER A 111 -17.74 -12.55 2.84
N GLU A 112 -18.59 -13.10 3.69
CA GLU A 112 -19.90 -12.54 4.07
C GLU A 112 -19.86 -11.85 5.45
N LEU A 113 -18.67 -11.88 6.10
CA LEU A 113 -18.44 -11.24 7.40
C LEU A 113 -17.48 -10.07 7.24
N TRP A 114 -17.83 -8.92 7.76
CA TRP A 114 -17.03 -7.70 7.77
C TRP A 114 -17.10 -7.00 9.13
N PRO A 115 -16.07 -6.22 9.49
CA PRO A 115 -14.81 -6.00 8.77
C PRO A 115 -13.93 -7.26 8.73
N LEU A 116 -13.01 -7.34 7.76
CA LEU A 116 -12.00 -8.39 7.70
C LEU A 116 -10.83 -8.00 8.61
N ASP A 117 -10.50 -8.86 9.55
CA ASP A 117 -9.29 -8.74 10.37
C ASP A 117 -8.09 -9.45 9.70
N GLU A 118 -6.90 -9.33 10.30
CA GLU A 118 -5.67 -9.90 9.76
C GLU A 118 -5.63 -11.44 9.81
N THR A 119 -6.56 -12.07 10.54
CA THR A 119 -6.70 -13.53 10.63
C THR A 119 -7.63 -14.10 9.55
N ALA A 120 -8.35 -13.23 8.83
CA ALA A 120 -9.24 -13.64 7.76
C ALA A 120 -8.49 -14.42 6.66
N ALA A 121 -9.17 -15.42 6.10
CA ALA A 121 -8.60 -16.31 5.09
C ALA A 121 -8.09 -15.55 3.86
N THR A 122 -6.94 -15.96 3.33
CA THR A 122 -6.39 -15.45 2.09
C THR A 122 -6.78 -16.31 0.90
N ASP A 123 -6.93 -15.68 -0.28
CA ASP A 123 -7.24 -16.37 -1.53
C ASP A 123 -5.97 -16.72 -2.30
N PRO A 124 -5.60 -18.00 -2.45
CA PRO A 124 -4.42 -18.42 -3.19
C PRO A 124 -4.51 -18.09 -4.69
N ASN A 125 -5.69 -17.82 -5.21
CA ASN A 125 -5.91 -17.43 -6.61
C ASN A 125 -5.97 -15.91 -6.80
N SER A 126 -5.82 -15.14 -5.71
CA SER A 126 -5.74 -13.68 -5.81
C SER A 126 -4.54 -13.25 -6.64
N ARG A 127 -4.70 -12.22 -7.45
CA ARG A 127 -3.55 -11.54 -8.09
C ARG A 127 -2.51 -11.02 -7.08
N HIS A 128 -2.85 -10.99 -5.80
CA HIS A 128 -2.00 -10.58 -4.69
C HIS A 128 -1.48 -11.76 -3.85
N ALA A 129 -1.77 -13.01 -4.23
CA ALA A 129 -1.37 -14.21 -3.47
C ALA A 129 0.13 -14.21 -3.11
N GLY A 130 1.00 -13.84 -4.06
CA GLY A 130 2.44 -13.75 -3.79
C GLY A 130 2.83 -12.78 -2.67
N LYS A 131 1.95 -11.87 -2.27
CA LYS A 131 2.16 -11.04 -1.08
C LYS A 131 1.88 -11.79 0.21
N ALA A 132 0.83 -12.61 0.25
CA ALA A 132 0.56 -13.51 1.36
C ALA A 132 1.66 -14.58 1.50
N ASP A 133 2.17 -15.09 0.37
CA ASP A 133 3.32 -16.03 0.36
C ASP A 133 4.57 -15.38 0.95
N THR A 134 4.80 -14.09 0.68
CA THR A 134 5.93 -13.33 1.28
C THR A 134 5.77 -13.21 2.79
N GLU A 135 4.57 -12.89 3.28
CA GLU A 135 4.30 -12.81 4.73
C GLU A 135 4.52 -14.17 5.42
N ALA A 136 4.05 -15.25 4.80
CA ALA A 136 4.25 -16.60 5.30
C ALA A 136 5.73 -17.01 5.33
N TRP A 137 6.46 -16.69 4.28
CA TRP A 137 7.90 -16.94 4.18
C TRP A 137 8.70 -16.15 5.21
N LEU A 138 8.45 -14.86 5.40
CA LEU A 138 9.14 -14.06 6.43
C LEU A 138 8.96 -14.67 7.82
N ARG A 139 7.76 -15.18 8.11
CA ARG A 139 7.48 -15.87 9.38
C ARG A 139 8.22 -17.21 9.50
N SER A 140 8.24 -18.02 8.44
CA SER A 140 8.89 -19.35 8.46
C SER A 140 10.40 -19.26 8.57
N GLU A 141 11.01 -18.21 7.99
CA GLU A 141 12.47 -17.96 8.12
C GLU A 141 12.85 -17.28 9.44
N GLY A 142 11.88 -16.96 10.30
CA GLY A 142 12.16 -16.25 11.55
C GLY A 142 12.69 -14.82 11.37
N ILE A 143 12.47 -14.21 10.19
CA ILE A 143 12.88 -12.84 9.92
C ILE A 143 11.92 -11.88 10.65
N PRO A 144 12.42 -11.00 11.54
CA PRO A 144 11.55 -10.02 12.20
C PRO A 144 10.88 -9.12 11.16
N PHE A 145 9.54 -9.10 11.10
CA PHE A 145 8.86 -8.31 10.09
C PHE A 145 7.65 -7.55 10.64
N THR A 146 7.26 -6.51 9.91
CA THR A 146 5.94 -5.87 10.01
C THR A 146 5.38 -5.75 8.61
N SER A 147 4.20 -6.30 8.39
CA SER A 147 3.51 -6.25 7.10
C SER A 147 2.28 -5.37 7.20
N PHE A 148 2.05 -4.56 6.17
CA PHE A 148 0.86 -3.72 6.05
C PHE A 148 0.00 -4.20 4.89
N ARG A 149 -1.28 -4.43 5.13
CA ARG A 149 -2.30 -4.78 4.14
C ARG A 149 -3.20 -3.57 3.85
N PRO A 150 -2.73 -2.60 3.06
CA PRO A 150 -3.58 -1.47 2.71
C PRO A 150 -4.75 -1.90 1.82
N THR A 151 -5.87 -1.18 1.97
CA THR A 151 -7.01 -1.21 1.06
C THR A 151 -6.71 -0.35 -0.19
N TYR A 152 -7.64 0.46 -0.67
CA TYR A 152 -7.37 1.43 -1.73
C TYR A 152 -6.64 2.65 -1.16
N ILE A 153 -5.37 2.81 -1.56
CA ILE A 153 -4.58 3.97 -1.12
C ILE A 153 -4.86 5.14 -2.07
N TYR A 154 -5.21 6.28 -1.52
CA TYR A 154 -5.40 7.53 -2.26
C TYR A 154 -4.48 8.63 -1.74
N GLY A 155 -4.37 9.72 -2.50
CA GLY A 155 -3.61 10.90 -2.10
C GLY A 155 -2.57 11.34 -3.13
N PRO A 156 -1.77 12.37 -2.79
CA PRO A 156 -0.81 12.99 -3.70
C PRO A 156 0.20 12.00 -4.30
N GLY A 157 0.42 12.12 -5.60
CA GLY A 157 1.38 11.29 -6.31
C GLY A 157 0.89 9.87 -6.65
N ASN A 158 -0.38 9.57 -6.44
CA ASN A 158 -0.97 8.30 -6.83
C ASN A 158 -0.89 8.10 -8.35
N TYR A 159 -0.22 7.04 -8.79
CA TYR A 159 -0.09 6.69 -10.21
C TYR A 159 -1.23 5.81 -10.74
N ASN A 160 -2.10 5.33 -9.84
CA ASN A 160 -3.36 4.66 -10.15
C ASN A 160 -4.48 5.33 -9.35
N PRO A 161 -4.78 6.62 -9.65
CA PRO A 161 -5.60 7.46 -8.81
C PRO A 161 -7.08 7.10 -8.97
N VAL A 162 -7.56 6.16 -8.12
CA VAL A 162 -8.97 5.74 -8.10
C VAL A 162 -9.90 6.92 -7.81
N GLU A 163 -9.46 7.84 -6.95
CA GLU A 163 -10.17 9.08 -6.61
C GLU A 163 -10.33 10.00 -7.81
N ARG A 164 -9.32 10.08 -8.68
CA ARG A 164 -9.34 10.92 -9.87
C ARG A 164 -10.44 10.51 -10.85
N TRP A 165 -10.76 9.22 -10.92
CA TRP A 165 -11.84 8.74 -11.78
C TRP A 165 -13.20 9.39 -11.44
N PHE A 166 -13.46 9.62 -10.14
CA PHE A 166 -14.65 10.31 -9.66
C PHE A 166 -14.52 11.81 -9.89
N PHE A 167 -13.40 12.42 -9.51
CA PHE A 167 -13.16 13.85 -9.67
C PHE A 167 -13.26 14.29 -11.13
N ASP A 168 -12.65 13.58 -12.07
CA ASP A 168 -12.69 13.88 -13.50
C ASP A 168 -14.13 13.86 -14.07
N ARG A 169 -15.00 13.00 -13.55
CA ARG A 169 -16.40 12.98 -13.97
C ARG A 169 -17.19 14.16 -13.39
N ILE A 170 -17.05 14.36 -12.10
CA ILE A 170 -17.80 15.38 -11.36
C ILE A 170 -17.42 16.79 -11.80
N THR A 171 -16.13 17.07 -11.97
CA THR A 171 -15.66 18.42 -12.39
C THR A 171 -16.06 18.78 -13.81
N HIS A 172 -16.29 17.79 -14.68
CA HIS A 172 -16.73 17.99 -16.06
C HIS A 172 -18.21 17.69 -16.27
N ASP A 173 -19.00 17.66 -15.19
CA ASP A 173 -20.45 17.42 -15.20
C ASP A 173 -20.84 16.17 -16.03
N ARG A 174 -19.98 15.13 -15.98
CA ARG A 174 -20.21 13.83 -16.63
C ARG A 174 -20.94 12.88 -15.69
N PRO A 175 -21.90 12.10 -16.20
CA PRO A 175 -22.57 11.10 -15.38
C PRO A 175 -21.61 10.13 -14.70
N VAL A 176 -21.90 9.80 -13.44
CA VAL A 176 -21.12 8.85 -12.66
C VAL A 176 -21.82 7.49 -12.65
N PRO A 177 -21.23 6.44 -13.26
CA PRO A 177 -21.77 5.07 -13.17
C PRO A 177 -21.83 4.63 -11.71
N LEU A 178 -22.99 4.06 -11.31
CA LEU A 178 -23.25 3.58 -9.96
C LEU A 178 -23.58 2.09 -9.98
N PRO A 179 -22.76 1.21 -9.44
CA PRO A 179 -23.06 -0.23 -9.37
C PRO A 179 -24.25 -0.50 -8.45
N GLY A 180 -25.28 -1.18 -8.98
CA GLY A 180 -26.54 -1.46 -8.26
C GLY A 180 -27.20 -0.18 -7.77
N ASP A 181 -27.58 -0.15 -6.50
CA ASP A 181 -28.15 1.01 -5.81
C ASP A 181 -27.08 1.90 -5.13
N GLY A 182 -25.80 1.52 -5.25
CA GLY A 182 -24.68 2.23 -4.64
C GLY A 182 -24.48 1.96 -3.15
N SER A 183 -25.12 0.95 -2.58
CA SER A 183 -24.98 0.55 -1.17
C SER A 183 -23.71 -0.26 -0.87
N THR A 184 -23.00 -0.72 -1.91
CA THR A 184 -21.74 -1.44 -1.74
C THR A 184 -20.74 -0.59 -0.96
N ILE A 185 -20.19 -1.17 0.12
CA ILE A 185 -19.23 -0.50 1.00
C ILE A 185 -17.82 -0.75 0.49
N THR A 186 -17.04 0.31 0.43
CA THR A 186 -15.59 0.29 0.19
C THR A 186 -14.87 1.04 1.30
N GLN A 187 -13.56 0.93 1.35
CA GLN A 187 -12.73 1.62 2.33
C GLN A 187 -11.44 2.08 1.65
N LEU A 188 -11.05 3.31 1.91
CA LEU A 188 -9.85 3.92 1.37
C LEU A 188 -8.92 4.33 2.51
N GLY A 189 -7.61 4.27 2.28
CA GLY A 189 -6.59 4.74 3.21
C GLY A 189 -5.77 5.86 2.59
N HIS A 190 -5.42 6.89 3.38
CA HIS A 190 -4.58 7.96 2.87
C HIS A 190 -3.11 7.52 2.81
N VAL A 191 -2.39 7.97 1.80
CA VAL A 191 -0.98 7.64 1.58
C VAL A 191 -0.07 8.05 2.75
N ASP A 192 -0.39 9.17 3.39
CA ASP A 192 0.39 9.65 4.53
C ASP A 192 0.19 8.82 5.79
N ASP A 193 -1.02 8.27 6.01
CA ASP A 193 -1.30 7.39 7.16
C ASP A 193 -0.52 6.07 7.02
N LEU A 194 -0.49 5.49 5.82
CA LEU A 194 0.32 4.30 5.56
C LEU A 194 1.81 4.59 5.75
N ALA A 195 2.31 5.69 5.21
CA ALA A 195 3.71 6.08 5.36
C ALA A 195 4.10 6.32 6.82
N GLU A 196 3.21 6.94 7.59
CA GLU A 196 3.39 7.15 9.04
C GLU A 196 3.43 5.83 9.80
N ALA A 197 2.48 4.93 9.55
CA ALA A 197 2.45 3.60 10.17
C ALA A 197 3.73 2.81 9.87
N MET A 198 4.19 2.85 8.61
CA MET A 198 5.42 2.18 8.18
C MET A 198 6.68 2.77 8.83
N ALA A 199 6.76 4.08 9.00
CA ALA A 199 7.88 4.72 9.68
C ALA A 199 7.88 4.39 11.18
N ARG A 200 6.73 4.51 11.83
CA ARG A 200 6.59 4.23 13.28
C ARG A 200 6.88 2.78 13.67
N CYS A 201 6.51 1.81 12.83
CA CYS A 201 6.68 0.40 13.20
C CYS A 201 8.13 0.01 13.42
N ILE A 202 9.09 0.80 12.92
CA ILE A 202 10.53 0.53 13.08
C ILE A 202 10.92 0.58 14.55
N ASP A 203 10.45 1.59 15.28
CA ASP A 203 10.81 1.81 16.68
C ASP A 203 9.88 1.13 17.69
N VAL A 204 8.82 0.46 17.21
CA VAL A 204 7.82 -0.19 18.07
C VAL A 204 8.07 -1.69 18.13
N GLU A 205 8.60 -2.17 19.26
CA GLU A 205 8.89 -3.61 19.50
C GLU A 205 7.62 -4.48 19.28
N ALA A 206 6.49 -4.04 19.79
CA ALA A 206 5.21 -4.77 19.68
C ALA A 206 4.72 -4.95 18.24
N ALA A 207 5.30 -4.21 17.27
CA ALA A 207 5.00 -4.36 15.86
C ALA A 207 5.79 -5.51 15.19
N ALA A 208 6.75 -6.13 15.90
CA ALA A 208 7.49 -7.26 15.36
C ALA A 208 6.60 -8.48 15.14
N ASN A 209 6.79 -9.13 13.97
CA ASN A 209 6.06 -10.33 13.55
C ASN A 209 4.53 -10.12 13.47
N ARG A 210 4.11 -8.88 13.18
CA ARG A 210 2.73 -8.49 13.02
C ARG A 210 2.38 -8.17 11.57
N ILE A 211 1.14 -8.42 11.26
CA ILE A 211 0.46 -7.97 10.05
C ILE A 211 -0.59 -6.95 10.52
N TYR A 212 -0.75 -5.86 9.80
CA TYR A 212 -1.75 -4.84 10.07
C TYR A 212 -2.56 -4.52 8.83
N ASN A 213 -3.86 -4.50 8.97
CA ASN A 213 -4.70 -3.80 8.02
C ASN A 213 -4.38 -2.30 8.09
N CYS A 214 -4.36 -1.65 6.95
CA CYS A 214 -4.06 -0.22 6.89
C CYS A 214 -5.06 0.48 5.98
N SER A 215 -6.07 1.07 6.57
CA SER A 215 -7.19 1.70 5.88
C SER A 215 -7.69 2.91 6.66
N GLY A 216 -8.59 3.68 6.07
CA GLY A 216 -9.30 4.75 6.77
C GLY A 216 -10.20 4.16 7.85
N LYS A 217 -10.46 4.92 8.90
CA LYS A 217 -11.24 4.52 10.06
C LYS A 217 -12.66 4.01 9.73
N GLN A 218 -13.24 4.44 8.62
CA GLN A 218 -14.62 4.16 8.24
C GLN A 218 -14.73 3.62 6.84
N GLY A 219 -15.61 2.65 6.63
CA GLY A 219 -16.09 2.28 5.32
C GLY A 219 -17.07 3.33 4.79
N ILE A 220 -17.17 3.44 3.48
CA ILE A 220 -18.08 4.36 2.79
C ILE A 220 -18.81 3.61 1.68
N THR A 221 -20.10 3.87 1.50
CA THR A 221 -20.84 3.35 0.34
C THR A 221 -20.39 4.03 -0.94
N PHE A 222 -20.59 3.41 -2.10
CA PHE A 222 -20.27 4.05 -3.38
C PHE A 222 -21.05 5.37 -3.55
N ARG A 223 -22.32 5.40 -3.16
CA ARG A 223 -23.11 6.63 -3.15
C ARG A 223 -22.49 7.69 -2.23
N GLY A 224 -22.08 7.32 -1.04
CA GLY A 224 -21.40 8.21 -0.09
C GLY A 224 -20.06 8.72 -0.62
N LEU A 225 -19.28 7.86 -1.29
CA LEU A 225 -18.00 8.25 -1.91
C LEU A 225 -18.20 9.28 -3.03
N ILE A 226 -19.21 9.08 -3.88
CA ILE A 226 -19.54 10.04 -4.94
C ILE A 226 -19.96 11.39 -4.33
N ARG A 227 -20.79 11.38 -3.29
CA ARG A 227 -21.20 12.61 -2.58
C ARG A 227 -20.00 13.33 -1.96
N ALA A 228 -19.12 12.58 -1.28
CA ALA A 228 -17.89 13.16 -0.71
C ALA A 228 -16.96 13.73 -1.79
N ALA A 229 -16.83 13.06 -2.93
CA ALA A 229 -16.07 13.54 -4.06
C ALA A 229 -16.69 14.83 -4.66
N ALA A 230 -18.01 14.93 -4.73
CA ALA A 230 -18.70 16.14 -5.19
C ALA A 230 -18.41 17.34 -4.28
N VAL A 231 -18.51 17.14 -2.97
CA VAL A 231 -18.17 18.19 -1.99
C VAL A 231 -16.71 18.63 -2.14
N ALA A 232 -15.79 17.69 -2.29
CA ALA A 232 -14.37 17.98 -2.50
C ALA A 232 -14.08 18.75 -3.80
N CYS A 233 -14.95 18.57 -4.83
CA CYS A 233 -14.89 19.31 -6.09
C CYS A 233 -15.63 20.67 -6.05
N GLY A 234 -16.23 21.05 -4.91
CA GLY A 234 -17.04 22.26 -4.78
C GLY A 234 -18.38 22.19 -5.55
N LYS A 235 -18.87 20.97 -5.79
CA LYS A 235 -20.15 20.72 -6.48
C LYS A 235 -21.23 20.31 -5.47
N ASP A 236 -22.50 20.58 -5.82
CA ASP A 236 -23.63 20.05 -5.07
C ASP A 236 -23.73 18.53 -5.21
N PRO A 237 -23.65 17.74 -4.12
CA PRO A 237 -23.75 16.30 -4.17
C PRO A 237 -25.08 15.77 -4.73
N ASP A 238 -26.17 16.55 -4.60
CA ASP A 238 -27.49 16.16 -5.08
C ASP A 238 -27.68 16.48 -6.57
N ALA A 239 -26.85 17.34 -7.14
CA ALA A 239 -26.84 17.65 -8.57
C ALA A 239 -26.01 16.67 -9.42
N VAL A 240 -25.26 15.75 -8.81
CA VAL A 240 -24.46 14.77 -9.57
C VAL A 240 -25.37 13.76 -10.25
N GLU A 241 -25.31 13.70 -11.58
CA GLU A 241 -26.05 12.68 -12.35
C GLU A 241 -25.49 11.29 -12.09
N LEU A 242 -26.28 10.41 -11.48
CA LEU A 242 -25.92 9.00 -11.25
C LEU A 242 -26.56 8.13 -12.32
N ARG A 243 -25.77 7.16 -12.85
CA ARG A 243 -26.27 6.15 -13.79
C ARG A 243 -26.13 4.75 -13.21
N PRO A 244 -27.19 4.22 -12.57
CA PRO A 244 -27.19 2.85 -12.04
C PRO A 244 -26.96 1.84 -13.16
N PHE A 245 -26.20 0.77 -12.84
CA PHE A 245 -26.01 -0.37 -13.73
C PHE A 245 -25.93 -1.68 -12.92
N ASP A 246 -26.35 -2.77 -13.53
CA ASP A 246 -26.20 -4.10 -12.94
C ASP A 246 -24.79 -4.65 -13.18
N PRO A 247 -23.98 -4.87 -12.12
CA PRO A 247 -22.64 -5.41 -12.28
C PRO A 247 -22.61 -6.91 -12.60
N SER A 248 -23.70 -7.64 -12.41
CA SER A 248 -23.74 -9.12 -12.57
C SER A 248 -23.60 -9.54 -14.03
N GLY A 249 -24.14 -8.76 -14.96
CA GLY A 249 -24.12 -9.01 -16.39
C GLY A 249 -22.88 -8.51 -17.14
N LEU A 250 -21.92 -7.87 -16.45
CA LEU A 250 -20.77 -7.28 -17.12
C LEU A 250 -19.70 -8.31 -17.48
N ASP A 251 -19.16 -8.20 -18.69
CA ASP A 251 -17.94 -8.90 -19.07
C ASP A 251 -16.71 -8.39 -18.26
N PRO A 252 -15.62 -9.16 -18.21
CA PRO A 252 -14.44 -8.80 -17.41
C PRO A 252 -13.79 -7.47 -17.80
N LYS A 253 -13.92 -7.02 -19.06
CA LYS A 253 -13.37 -5.74 -19.53
C LYS A 253 -14.23 -4.59 -19.07
N ALA A 254 -15.55 -4.72 -19.18
CA ALA A 254 -16.50 -3.72 -18.69
C ALA A 254 -16.42 -3.56 -17.16
N ARG A 255 -16.26 -4.66 -16.41
CA ARG A 255 -16.02 -4.60 -14.94
C ARG A 255 -14.80 -3.77 -14.55
N LYS A 256 -13.71 -3.83 -15.35
CA LYS A 256 -12.50 -3.05 -15.11
C LYS A 256 -12.64 -1.55 -15.37
N ALA A 257 -13.71 -1.13 -16.04
CA ALA A 257 -13.98 0.30 -16.26
C ALA A 257 -14.40 1.05 -15.00
N PHE A 258 -14.95 0.33 -14.00
CA PHE A 258 -15.19 0.89 -12.66
C PHE A 258 -13.94 0.70 -11.80
N PRO A 259 -13.47 1.74 -11.08
CA PRO A 259 -12.13 1.74 -10.46
C PRO A 259 -12.02 0.90 -9.19
N LEU A 260 -13.16 0.50 -8.60
CA LEU A 260 -13.23 -0.21 -7.32
C LEU A 260 -13.80 -1.62 -7.50
N ARG A 261 -13.62 -2.48 -6.49
CA ARG A 261 -14.29 -3.79 -6.43
C ARG A 261 -15.80 -3.58 -6.30
N LEU A 262 -16.56 -4.43 -6.98
CA LEU A 262 -18.02 -4.37 -7.00
C LEU A 262 -18.68 -5.11 -5.82
N ASN A 263 -17.90 -5.71 -4.94
CA ASN A 263 -18.33 -6.37 -3.71
C ASN A 263 -17.92 -5.51 -2.50
N HIS A 264 -18.58 -5.74 -1.36
CA HIS A 264 -18.15 -5.13 -0.10
C HIS A 264 -16.68 -5.41 0.18
N PHE A 265 -15.97 -4.41 0.63
CA PHE A 265 -14.56 -4.52 0.97
C PHE A 265 -14.22 -3.56 2.11
N LEU A 266 -14.10 -4.13 3.30
CA LEU A 266 -13.91 -3.42 4.55
C LEU A 266 -12.98 -4.23 5.44
N THR A 267 -11.99 -3.56 6.02
CA THR A 267 -11.06 -4.13 7.02
C THR A 267 -11.19 -3.37 8.35
N ASP A 268 -10.83 -3.97 9.44
CA ASP A 268 -10.85 -3.32 10.76
C ASP A 268 -9.66 -2.39 11.00
#